data_13e0e982908b6d9a38669baa2ba966f6
#
_entry.id   13e0e982908b6d9a38669baa2ba966f6
#
_cell.length_a   1.000
_cell.length_b   1.000
_cell.length_c   1.000
_cell.angle_alpha   90.00
_cell.angle_beta   90.00
_cell.angle_gamma   90.00
#
_symmetry.space_group_name_H-M   'P 1'
#
loop_
_entity.id
_entity.type
_entity.pdbx_description
1 polymer ?
#
loop_
_entity_poly.entity_id
_entity_poly.type
_entity_poly.pdbx_seq_one_letter_code
_entity_poly.pdbx_strand_id
1 'polypeptide(L)'
;MCGIEISTRFHDHSVHLLGYFVKAPPAPEFREWLRELHTSRRDRNLRLIDRLRSLGLDITLQEVEAKGRSMTGRPHFARVLVEKGYVDNIEQAFSEYLDESAKGYVQRQEVPMQEGISRVVQAGGVPSLAHPVRVARRAERSSRDGDDLDSWVGEMREMGLCALEAYHSDHRPKDTARYLDLARRFNLELTGGSDFHGANKPRIELGRGFEGNINVPVALLDRLRAI
;
A
#
# COMPACT_ATOMS: atom_id res chain seq x y z
N MET A 1 1.46 0.74 19.85
CA MET A 1 2.20 0.55 18.59
C MET A 1 1.63 1.46 17.55
N CYS A 2 2.47 2.20 16.84
CA CYS A 2 2.10 3.00 15.69
C CYS A 2 2.47 2.26 14.42
N GLY A 3 1.68 2.38 13.34
CA GLY A 3 1.99 1.80 12.03
C GLY A 3 1.58 2.75 10.91
N ILE A 4 2.24 2.64 9.78
CA ILE A 4 1.93 3.40 8.56
C ILE A 4 2.13 2.52 7.33
N GLU A 5 1.33 2.76 6.31
CA GLU A 5 1.55 2.25 4.96
C GLU A 5 1.96 3.39 4.03
N ILE A 6 3.10 3.24 3.39
CA ILE A 6 3.70 4.21 2.48
C ILE A 6 3.66 3.62 1.07
N SER A 7 3.13 4.39 0.11
CA SER A 7 3.27 4.01 -1.29
C SER A 7 4.64 4.41 -1.79
N THR A 8 5.39 3.43 -2.27
CA THR A 8 6.74 3.59 -2.80
C THR A 8 6.81 3.16 -4.26
N ARG A 9 7.88 3.57 -4.94
CA ARG A 9 8.19 3.17 -6.32
C ARG A 9 9.39 2.23 -6.33
N PHE A 10 9.24 1.07 -6.97
CA PHE A 10 10.29 0.07 -7.12
C PHE A 10 10.18 -0.56 -8.52
N HIS A 11 11.28 -0.54 -9.30
CA HIS A 11 11.31 -1.01 -10.70
C HIS A 11 10.10 -0.55 -11.52
N ASP A 12 9.81 0.75 -11.47
CA ASP A 12 8.65 1.38 -12.13
C ASP A 12 7.26 0.89 -11.70
N HIS A 13 7.18 0.10 -10.64
CA HIS A 13 5.93 -0.36 -10.06
C HIS A 13 5.65 0.31 -8.71
N SER A 14 4.36 0.57 -8.45
CA SER A 14 3.90 0.98 -7.12
C SER A 14 3.95 -0.22 -6.17
N VAL A 15 4.76 -0.13 -5.13
CA VAL A 15 4.91 -1.15 -4.08
C VAL A 15 4.67 -0.50 -2.74
N HIS A 16 3.93 -1.17 -1.85
CA HIS A 16 3.66 -0.61 -0.53
C HIS A 16 4.66 -1.10 0.51
N LEU A 17 5.11 -0.17 1.33
CA LEU A 17 6.00 -0.38 2.47
C LEU A 17 5.23 -0.09 3.75
N LEU A 18 5.24 -1.04 4.70
CA LEU A 18 4.74 -0.82 6.05
C LEU A 18 5.88 -0.35 6.95
N GLY A 19 5.60 0.61 7.82
CA GLY A 19 6.50 1.03 8.89
C GLY A 19 5.86 0.75 10.24
N TYR A 20 6.49 -0.09 11.06
CA TYR A 20 6.02 -0.42 12.41
C TYR A 20 6.89 0.25 13.46
N PHE A 21 6.29 1.09 14.30
CA PHE A 21 6.94 1.79 15.41
C PHE A 21 6.51 1.11 16.71
N VAL A 22 7.22 0.04 17.06
CA VAL A 22 6.84 -0.85 18.16
C VAL A 22 7.43 -0.45 19.51
N LYS A 23 8.56 0.30 19.53
CA LYS A 23 9.27 0.75 20.74
C LYS A 23 8.83 2.14 21.18
N ALA A 24 8.76 3.09 20.23
CA ALA A 24 8.41 4.48 20.47
C ALA A 24 7.64 5.06 19.28
N PRO A 25 6.90 6.16 19.43
CA PRO A 25 6.37 6.91 18.29
C PRO A 25 7.49 7.37 17.35
N PRO A 26 7.21 7.54 16.04
CA PRO A 26 8.22 8.00 15.08
C PRO A 26 8.74 9.40 15.43
N ALA A 27 10.00 9.64 15.08
CA ALA A 27 10.67 10.92 15.25
C ALA A 27 9.88 12.08 14.61
N PRO A 28 9.99 13.34 15.12
CA PRO A 28 9.29 14.49 14.58
C PRO A 28 9.55 14.74 13.10
N GLU A 29 10.79 14.54 12.63
CA GLU A 29 11.23 14.72 11.26
C GLU A 29 10.50 13.77 10.30
N PHE A 30 10.26 12.54 10.74
CA PHE A 30 9.47 11.57 9.97
C PHE A 30 8.01 12.02 9.84
N ARG A 31 7.44 12.60 10.88
CA ARG A 31 6.07 13.14 10.84
C ARG A 31 5.96 14.34 9.91
N GLU A 32 6.98 15.18 9.85
CA GLU A 32 7.03 16.31 8.90
C GLU A 32 7.10 15.80 7.46
N TRP A 33 8.01 14.87 7.18
CA TRP A 33 8.10 14.22 5.87
C TRP A 33 6.77 13.57 5.44
N LEU A 34 6.02 12.95 6.36
CA LEU A 34 4.68 12.44 6.05
C LEU A 34 3.69 13.54 5.68
N ARG A 35 3.78 14.73 6.29
CA ARG A 35 2.93 15.87 5.92
C ARG A 35 3.25 16.35 4.50
N GLU A 36 4.51 16.40 4.10
CA GLU A 36 4.93 16.72 2.73
C GLU A 36 4.34 15.72 1.72
N LEU A 37 4.42 14.42 2.02
CA LEU A 37 3.81 13.38 1.18
C LEU A 37 2.28 13.54 1.11
N HIS A 38 1.65 13.94 2.19
CA HIS A 38 0.20 14.17 2.24
C HIS A 38 -0.19 15.37 1.36
N THR A 39 0.58 16.46 1.39
CA THR A 39 0.39 17.64 0.52
C THR A 39 0.53 17.24 -0.94
N SER A 40 1.59 16.53 -1.31
CA SER A 40 1.79 16.01 -2.67
C SER A 40 0.63 15.12 -3.15
N ARG A 41 0.02 14.34 -2.24
CA ARG A 41 -1.19 13.56 -2.56
C ARG A 41 -2.37 14.46 -2.88
N ARG A 42 -2.57 15.53 -2.12
CA ARG A 42 -3.66 16.49 -2.34
C ARG A 42 -3.50 17.20 -3.69
N ASP A 43 -2.28 17.61 -4.03
CA ASP A 43 -1.96 18.25 -5.32
C ASP A 43 -2.24 17.28 -6.49
N ARG A 44 -1.90 16.00 -6.35
CA ARG A 44 -2.27 15.00 -7.35
C ARG A 44 -3.80 14.82 -7.44
N ASN A 45 -4.52 14.86 -6.33
CA ASN A 45 -5.99 14.77 -6.36
C ASN A 45 -6.62 15.96 -7.09
N LEU A 46 -6.10 17.17 -6.93
CA LEU A 46 -6.52 18.35 -7.70
C LEU A 46 -6.31 18.13 -9.20
N ARG A 47 -5.11 17.70 -9.61
CA ARG A 47 -4.84 17.38 -11.02
C ARG A 47 -5.74 16.27 -11.56
N LEU A 48 -6.12 15.28 -10.72
CA LEU A 48 -7.05 14.23 -11.10
C LEU A 48 -8.46 14.79 -11.30
N ILE A 49 -8.93 15.72 -10.45
CA ILE A 49 -10.20 16.44 -10.66
C ILE A 49 -10.20 17.16 -12.02
N ASP A 50 -9.15 17.95 -12.30
CA ASP A 50 -9.04 18.69 -13.57
C ASP A 50 -9.05 17.74 -14.77
N ARG A 51 -8.34 16.61 -14.67
CA ARG A 51 -8.32 15.60 -15.73
C ARG A 51 -9.71 14.96 -15.94
N LEU A 52 -10.41 14.58 -14.88
CA LEU A 52 -11.73 13.96 -14.98
C LEU A 52 -12.76 14.97 -15.53
N ARG A 53 -12.69 16.23 -15.11
CA ARG A 53 -13.52 17.31 -15.68
C ARG A 53 -13.27 17.51 -17.17
N SER A 54 -12.03 17.46 -17.64
CA SER A 54 -11.72 17.51 -19.07
C SER A 54 -12.29 16.35 -19.88
N LEU A 55 -12.65 15.26 -19.22
CA LEU A 55 -13.36 14.10 -19.81
C LEU A 55 -14.88 14.19 -19.68
N GLY A 56 -15.42 15.34 -19.24
CA GLY A 56 -16.86 15.57 -19.10
C GLY A 56 -17.47 15.09 -17.78
N LEU A 57 -16.64 14.70 -16.79
CA LEU A 57 -17.12 14.24 -15.49
C LEU A 57 -17.16 15.40 -14.51
N ASP A 58 -18.34 15.89 -14.17
CA ASP A 58 -18.51 16.99 -13.22
C ASP A 58 -18.37 16.48 -11.78
N ILE A 59 -17.15 16.51 -11.24
CA ILE A 59 -16.82 16.17 -9.87
C ILE A 59 -15.97 17.25 -9.21
N THR A 60 -16.06 17.33 -7.88
CA THR A 60 -15.32 18.28 -7.07
C THR A 60 -14.43 17.59 -6.06
N LEU A 61 -13.32 18.24 -5.65
CA LEU A 61 -12.47 17.72 -4.60
C LEU A 61 -13.23 17.60 -3.27
N GLN A 62 -14.15 18.52 -2.98
CA GLN A 62 -14.95 18.52 -1.76
C GLN A 62 -15.85 17.26 -1.68
N GLU A 63 -16.49 16.85 -2.78
CA GLU A 63 -17.31 15.62 -2.83
C GLU A 63 -16.44 14.38 -2.54
N VAL A 64 -15.23 14.35 -3.09
CA VAL A 64 -14.31 13.22 -2.92
C VAL A 64 -13.72 13.20 -1.49
N GLU A 65 -13.35 14.36 -0.94
CA GLU A 65 -12.83 14.50 0.44
C GLU A 65 -13.91 14.12 1.47
N ALA A 66 -15.18 14.40 1.21
CA ALA A 66 -16.29 13.97 2.07
C ALA A 66 -16.40 12.45 2.22
N LYS A 67 -15.87 11.67 1.28
CA LYS A 67 -15.83 10.19 1.34
C LYS A 67 -14.59 9.65 2.06
N GLY A 68 -13.50 10.42 2.13
CA GLY A 68 -12.18 9.97 2.52
C GLY A 68 -11.76 10.31 3.95
N ARG A 69 -12.55 11.04 4.70
CA ARG A 69 -12.16 11.56 6.03
C ARG A 69 -10.77 12.22 5.97
N SER A 70 -9.78 11.60 6.66
CA SER A 70 -8.41 12.14 6.74
C SER A 70 -7.51 11.82 5.55
N MET A 71 -7.85 10.82 4.72
CA MET A 71 -6.99 10.38 3.61
C MET A 71 -7.78 10.03 2.35
N THR A 72 -7.79 10.95 1.40
CA THR A 72 -8.49 10.79 0.13
C THR A 72 -7.62 10.17 -0.95
N GLY A 73 -8.11 9.15 -1.63
CA GLY A 73 -7.43 8.44 -2.71
C GLY A 73 -8.41 7.93 -3.79
N ARG A 74 -7.88 7.28 -4.84
CA ARG A 74 -8.66 6.77 -5.99
C ARG A 74 -9.96 6.02 -5.63
N PRO A 75 -10.03 5.18 -4.59
CA PRO A 75 -11.30 4.54 -4.21
C PRO A 75 -12.43 5.52 -3.87
N HIS A 76 -12.09 6.70 -3.33
CA HIS A 76 -13.08 7.74 -3.01
C HIS A 76 -13.58 8.44 -4.27
N PHE A 77 -12.70 8.66 -5.26
CA PHE A 77 -13.10 9.12 -6.60
C PHE A 77 -14.04 8.12 -7.26
N ALA A 78 -13.69 6.82 -7.24
CA ALA A 78 -14.53 5.75 -7.79
C ALA A 78 -15.93 5.78 -7.19
N ARG A 79 -16.06 5.94 -5.87
CA ARG A 79 -17.36 6.05 -5.19
C ARG A 79 -18.17 7.25 -5.67
N VAL A 80 -17.54 8.42 -5.83
CA VAL A 80 -18.23 9.61 -6.33
C VAL A 80 -18.70 9.41 -7.78
N LEU A 81 -17.87 8.77 -8.63
CA LEU A 81 -18.25 8.46 -10.01
C LEU A 81 -19.46 7.52 -10.09
N VAL A 82 -19.51 6.50 -9.23
CA VAL A 82 -20.68 5.59 -9.11
C VAL A 82 -21.90 6.34 -8.60
N GLU A 83 -21.78 7.10 -7.53
CA GLU A 83 -22.90 7.85 -6.93
C GLU A 83 -23.52 8.89 -7.89
N LYS A 84 -22.70 9.46 -8.78
CA LYS A 84 -23.15 10.40 -9.82
C LYS A 84 -23.63 9.71 -11.11
N GLY A 85 -23.59 8.38 -11.17
CA GLY A 85 -24.06 7.60 -12.31
C GLY A 85 -23.17 7.69 -13.56
N TYR A 86 -21.89 8.07 -13.39
CA TYR A 86 -20.94 8.09 -14.50
C TYR A 86 -20.41 6.69 -14.84
N VAL A 87 -20.51 5.77 -13.90
CA VAL A 87 -20.15 4.35 -14.03
C VAL A 87 -21.06 3.50 -13.14
N ASP A 88 -21.22 2.21 -13.47
CA ASP A 88 -22.12 1.31 -12.75
C ASP A 88 -21.56 0.80 -11.43
N ASN A 89 -20.23 0.66 -11.34
CA ASN A 89 -19.57 0.08 -10.19
C ASN A 89 -18.10 0.58 -10.05
N ILE A 90 -17.51 0.25 -8.91
CA ILE A 90 -16.11 0.63 -8.57
C ILE A 90 -15.11 0.07 -9.57
N GLU A 91 -15.29 -1.18 -10.02
CA GLU A 91 -14.37 -1.84 -10.96
C GLU A 91 -14.34 -1.09 -12.30
N GLN A 92 -15.49 -0.70 -12.81
CA GLN A 92 -15.62 0.13 -14.03
C GLN A 92 -14.97 1.50 -13.84
N ALA A 93 -15.16 2.16 -12.68
CA ALA A 93 -14.49 3.44 -12.39
C ALA A 93 -12.96 3.32 -12.48
N PHE A 94 -12.40 2.22 -11.98
CA PHE A 94 -10.96 1.98 -12.07
C PHE A 94 -10.52 1.70 -13.51
N SER A 95 -11.15 0.75 -14.19
CA SER A 95 -10.73 0.35 -15.54
C SER A 95 -10.87 1.47 -16.57
N GLU A 96 -11.87 2.34 -16.46
CA GLU A 96 -12.09 3.41 -17.43
C GLU A 96 -11.35 4.71 -17.10
N TYR A 97 -11.19 5.06 -15.80
CA TYR A 97 -10.75 6.39 -15.40
C TYR A 97 -9.55 6.43 -14.45
N LEU A 98 -9.36 5.45 -13.55
CA LEU A 98 -8.50 5.63 -12.40
C LEU A 98 -7.25 4.75 -12.38
N ASP A 99 -7.22 3.63 -13.09
CA ASP A 99 -6.05 2.75 -13.20
C ASP A 99 -4.95 3.37 -14.07
N GLU A 100 -3.73 2.86 -13.95
CA GLU A 100 -2.53 3.41 -14.61
C GLU A 100 -2.65 3.47 -16.15
N SER A 101 -3.42 2.58 -16.75
CA SER A 101 -3.71 2.56 -18.19
C SER A 101 -4.97 3.34 -18.59
N ALA A 102 -5.73 3.86 -17.62
CA ALA A 102 -7.03 4.47 -17.88
C ALA A 102 -6.92 5.94 -18.31
N LYS A 103 -7.92 6.43 -19.06
CA LYS A 103 -7.93 7.77 -19.69
C LYS A 103 -7.86 8.95 -18.70
N GLY A 104 -8.29 8.73 -17.46
CA GLY A 104 -8.28 9.73 -16.39
C GLY A 104 -7.06 9.66 -15.48
N TYR A 105 -6.14 8.72 -15.71
CA TYR A 105 -4.99 8.52 -14.82
C TYR A 105 -4.12 9.77 -14.68
N VAL A 106 -3.75 10.07 -13.43
CA VAL A 106 -2.76 11.07 -13.08
C VAL A 106 -1.70 10.41 -12.21
N GLN A 107 -0.48 10.41 -12.68
CA GLN A 107 0.63 9.80 -11.98
C GLN A 107 0.81 10.43 -10.60
N ARG A 108 0.96 9.58 -9.59
CA ARG A 108 1.32 9.98 -8.24
C ARG A 108 2.83 10.06 -8.13
N GLN A 109 3.32 11.10 -7.47
CA GLN A 109 4.69 11.11 -7.00
C GLN A 109 4.79 10.14 -5.83
N GLU A 110 5.43 9.01 -6.06
CA GLU A 110 5.71 7.98 -5.05
C GLU A 110 7.17 8.08 -4.65
N VAL A 111 7.42 7.80 -3.38
CA VAL A 111 8.78 7.80 -2.82
C VAL A 111 9.54 6.60 -3.37
N PRO A 112 10.82 6.71 -3.77
CA PRO A 112 11.65 5.53 -4.05
C PRO A 112 11.64 4.56 -2.87
N MET A 113 11.59 3.25 -3.13
CA MET A 113 11.56 2.21 -2.06
C MET A 113 12.72 2.38 -1.09
N GLN A 114 13.93 2.62 -1.58
CA GLN A 114 15.12 2.84 -0.75
C GLN A 114 14.96 4.03 0.20
N GLU A 115 14.39 5.15 -0.27
CA GLU A 115 14.12 6.31 0.58
C GLU A 115 13.08 5.95 1.66
N GLY A 116 11.99 5.28 1.27
CA GLY A 116 10.95 4.84 2.20
C GLY A 116 11.50 3.97 3.32
N ILE A 117 12.30 2.95 2.97
CA ILE A 117 12.98 2.07 3.93
C ILE A 117 13.90 2.88 4.85
N SER A 118 14.77 3.72 4.27
CA SER A 118 15.71 4.55 5.03
C SER A 118 15.01 5.47 6.03
N ARG A 119 13.92 6.14 5.61
CA ARG A 119 13.12 7.02 6.47
C ARG A 119 12.47 6.27 7.64
N VAL A 120 11.93 5.07 7.39
CA VAL A 120 11.34 4.24 8.45
C VAL A 120 12.41 3.82 9.47
N VAL A 121 13.56 3.34 9.01
CA VAL A 121 14.69 2.91 9.88
C VAL A 121 15.21 4.08 10.71
N GLN A 122 15.51 5.23 10.09
CA GLN A 122 15.99 6.43 10.77
C GLN A 122 15.02 6.96 11.83
N ALA A 123 13.72 6.74 11.62
CA ALA A 123 12.69 7.11 12.59
C ALA A 123 12.49 6.07 13.71
N GLY A 124 13.31 5.01 13.77
CA GLY A 124 13.22 3.95 14.77
C GLY A 124 12.13 2.92 14.51
N GLY A 125 11.68 2.82 13.27
CA GLY A 125 10.66 1.86 12.84
C GLY A 125 11.25 0.62 12.13
N VAL A 126 10.42 -0.41 12.00
CA VAL A 126 10.72 -1.65 11.27
C VAL A 126 10.03 -1.60 9.90
N PRO A 127 10.79 -1.51 8.79
CA PRO A 127 10.22 -1.56 7.45
C PRO A 127 9.84 -2.99 7.06
N SER A 128 8.60 -3.17 6.59
CA SER A 128 8.06 -4.46 6.15
C SER A 128 7.43 -4.35 4.76
N LEU A 129 7.70 -5.29 3.88
CA LEU A 129 7.05 -5.37 2.58
C LEU A 129 5.57 -5.74 2.76
N ALA A 130 4.67 -4.90 2.26
CA ALA A 130 3.23 -5.11 2.33
C ALA A 130 2.75 -6.11 1.27
N HIS A 131 1.72 -6.91 1.61
CA HIS A 131 0.97 -7.81 0.70
C HIS A 131 1.77 -8.35 -0.50
N PRO A 132 2.80 -9.18 -0.27
CA PRO A 132 3.76 -9.64 -1.28
C PRO A 132 3.10 -10.37 -2.47
N VAL A 133 1.89 -10.90 -2.33
CA VAL A 133 1.11 -11.45 -3.45
C VAL A 133 0.85 -10.43 -4.56
N ARG A 134 0.67 -9.16 -4.21
CA ARG A 134 0.48 -8.09 -5.20
C ARG A 134 1.80 -7.70 -5.84
N VAL A 135 2.89 -7.77 -5.08
CA VAL A 135 4.25 -7.49 -5.56
C VAL A 135 4.69 -8.59 -6.55
N ALA A 136 4.45 -9.87 -6.22
CA ALA A 136 4.72 -10.99 -7.11
C ALA A 136 4.08 -10.81 -8.50
N ARG A 137 2.78 -10.44 -8.52
CA ARG A 137 2.06 -10.17 -9.79
C ARG A 137 2.64 -9.00 -10.59
N ARG A 138 3.30 -8.04 -9.94
CA ARG A 138 3.96 -6.92 -10.61
C ARG A 138 5.32 -7.33 -11.16
N ALA A 139 6.12 -8.05 -10.39
CA ALA A 139 7.39 -8.59 -10.82
C ALA A 139 7.22 -9.50 -12.05
N GLU A 140 6.21 -10.40 -12.05
CA GLU A 140 5.86 -11.27 -13.19
C GLU A 140 5.45 -10.49 -14.46
N ARG A 141 5.05 -9.22 -14.33
CA ARG A 141 4.69 -8.32 -15.44
C ARG A 141 5.79 -7.34 -15.80
N SER A 142 6.91 -7.37 -15.10
CA SER A 142 8.08 -6.53 -15.40
C SER A 142 8.63 -6.93 -16.78
N SER A 143 9.16 -5.95 -17.50
CA SER A 143 9.86 -6.19 -18.77
C SER A 143 11.34 -6.53 -18.60
N ARG A 144 11.84 -6.58 -17.36
CA ARG A 144 13.24 -6.91 -17.05
C ARG A 144 13.40 -8.41 -16.89
N ASP A 145 14.33 -8.99 -17.61
CA ASP A 145 14.69 -10.40 -17.46
C ASP A 145 15.21 -10.68 -16.03
N GLY A 146 14.70 -11.75 -15.42
CA GLY A 146 15.06 -12.16 -14.06
C GLY A 146 14.27 -11.46 -12.95
N ASP A 147 13.35 -10.54 -13.28
CA ASP A 147 12.47 -9.95 -12.29
C ASP A 147 11.47 -10.99 -11.78
N ASP A 148 11.56 -11.31 -10.51
CA ASP A 148 10.59 -12.09 -9.76
C ASP A 148 10.50 -11.58 -8.32
N LEU A 149 9.58 -12.12 -7.52
CA LEU A 149 9.44 -11.67 -6.14
C LEU A 149 10.71 -11.93 -5.31
N ASP A 150 11.41 -13.00 -5.57
CA ASP A 150 12.59 -13.42 -4.80
C ASP A 150 13.75 -12.44 -5.04
N SER A 151 14.01 -12.08 -6.30
CA SER A 151 15.02 -11.07 -6.66
C SER A 151 14.69 -9.70 -6.07
N TRP A 152 13.42 -9.27 -6.18
CA TRP A 152 12.97 -8.00 -5.62
C TRP A 152 13.07 -7.93 -4.09
N VAL A 153 12.73 -9.01 -3.39
CA VAL A 153 12.90 -9.08 -1.93
C VAL A 153 14.37 -9.06 -1.55
N GLY A 154 15.24 -9.72 -2.32
CA GLY A 154 16.69 -9.66 -2.14
C GLY A 154 17.22 -8.22 -2.24
N GLU A 155 16.89 -7.48 -3.30
CA GLU A 155 17.27 -6.09 -3.47
C GLU A 155 16.74 -5.20 -2.33
N MET A 156 15.46 -5.37 -1.94
CA MET A 156 14.88 -4.60 -0.81
C MET A 156 15.57 -4.94 0.51
N ARG A 157 16.00 -6.19 0.70
CA ARG A 157 16.76 -6.60 1.89
C ARG A 157 18.12 -5.89 1.96
N GLU A 158 18.81 -5.74 0.84
CA GLU A 158 20.05 -4.95 0.73
C GLU A 158 19.81 -3.46 1.04
N MET A 159 18.63 -2.93 0.70
CA MET A 159 18.21 -1.57 1.05
C MET A 159 17.87 -1.39 2.55
N GLY A 160 17.81 -2.49 3.32
CA GLY A 160 17.49 -2.46 4.76
C GLY A 160 16.07 -2.89 5.11
N LEU A 161 15.33 -3.56 4.21
CA LEU A 161 14.05 -4.19 4.57
C LEU A 161 14.27 -5.20 5.69
N CYS A 162 13.45 -5.13 6.76
CA CYS A 162 13.59 -5.95 7.95
C CYS A 162 12.52 -7.02 8.08
N ALA A 163 11.36 -6.84 7.44
CA ALA A 163 10.22 -7.74 7.60
C ALA A 163 9.41 -7.92 6.31
N LEU A 164 8.58 -8.95 6.30
CA LEU A 164 7.67 -9.31 5.20
C LEU A 164 6.29 -9.65 5.75
N GLU A 165 5.23 -9.10 5.14
CA GLU A 165 3.85 -9.42 5.51
C GLU A 165 3.45 -10.79 4.97
N ALA A 166 3.56 -11.84 5.80
CA ALA A 166 3.22 -13.20 5.40
C ALA A 166 1.73 -13.53 5.60
N TYR A 167 1.07 -12.88 6.56
CA TYR A 167 -0.34 -13.10 6.89
C TYR A 167 -1.17 -11.94 6.37
N HIS A 168 -1.96 -12.16 5.31
CA HIS A 168 -2.77 -11.10 4.68
C HIS A 168 -4.08 -11.65 4.11
N SER A 169 -5.12 -10.82 4.03
CA SER A 169 -6.45 -11.20 3.53
C SER A 169 -6.45 -11.79 2.12
N ASP A 170 -5.56 -11.31 1.25
CA ASP A 170 -5.45 -11.77 -0.14
C ASP A 170 -4.62 -13.06 -0.30
N HIS A 171 -4.02 -13.57 0.80
CA HIS A 171 -3.18 -14.76 0.76
C HIS A 171 -4.01 -16.03 0.91
N ARG A 172 -3.78 -16.98 0.02
CA ARG A 172 -4.20 -18.38 0.19
C ARG A 172 -3.19 -19.10 1.10
N PRO A 173 -3.52 -20.27 1.67
CA PRO A 173 -2.58 -21.02 2.50
C PRO A 173 -1.23 -21.29 1.83
N LYS A 174 -1.21 -21.56 0.52
CA LYS A 174 0.02 -21.74 -0.27
C LYS A 174 0.86 -20.46 -0.38
N ASP A 175 0.20 -19.29 -0.45
CA ASP A 175 0.87 -18.00 -0.54
C ASP A 175 1.53 -17.67 0.81
N THR A 176 0.82 -17.89 1.92
CA THR A 176 1.37 -17.77 3.27
C THR A 176 2.58 -18.69 3.45
N ALA A 177 2.49 -19.97 3.07
CA ALA A 177 3.62 -20.91 3.16
C ALA A 177 4.84 -20.44 2.34
N ARG A 178 4.62 -19.93 1.12
CA ARG A 178 5.66 -19.33 0.27
C ARG A 178 6.35 -18.16 0.96
N TYR A 179 5.57 -17.23 1.56
CA TYR A 179 6.13 -16.04 2.18
C TYR A 179 6.81 -16.31 3.51
N LEU A 180 6.39 -17.32 4.26
CA LEU A 180 7.14 -17.83 5.43
C LEU A 180 8.51 -18.37 5.02
N ASP A 181 8.58 -19.14 3.92
CA ASP A 181 9.85 -19.63 3.39
C ASP A 181 10.74 -18.50 2.86
N LEU A 182 10.16 -17.57 2.11
CA LEU A 182 10.85 -16.40 1.58
C LEU A 182 11.47 -15.55 2.69
N ALA A 183 10.71 -15.25 3.74
CA ALA A 183 11.20 -14.50 4.90
C ALA A 183 12.37 -15.23 5.59
N ARG A 184 12.29 -16.55 5.73
CA ARG A 184 13.37 -17.36 6.29
C ARG A 184 14.64 -17.29 5.44
N ARG A 185 14.52 -17.42 4.11
CA ARG A 185 15.67 -17.38 3.17
C ARG A 185 16.40 -16.04 3.18
N PHE A 186 15.65 -14.93 3.30
CA PHE A 186 16.22 -13.59 3.33
C PHE A 186 16.44 -13.03 4.74
N ASN A 187 16.29 -13.85 5.79
CA ASN A 187 16.40 -13.45 7.19
C ASN A 187 15.58 -12.20 7.50
N LEU A 188 14.29 -12.25 7.14
CA LEU A 188 13.31 -11.22 7.42
C LEU A 188 12.39 -11.67 8.55
N GLU A 189 11.96 -10.72 9.38
CA GLU A 189 10.90 -10.95 10.35
C GLU A 189 9.53 -11.01 9.66
N LEU A 190 8.53 -11.52 10.37
CA LEU A 190 7.19 -11.71 9.85
C LEU A 190 6.25 -10.64 10.39
N THR A 191 5.36 -10.17 9.54
CA THR A 191 4.24 -9.32 9.92
C THR A 191 2.93 -9.87 9.34
N GLY A 192 1.82 -9.23 9.70
CA GLY A 192 0.52 -9.55 9.12
C GLY A 192 -0.54 -8.53 9.47
N GLY A 193 -1.53 -8.43 8.60
CA GLY A 193 -2.66 -7.52 8.74
C GLY A 193 -3.80 -7.85 7.79
N SER A 194 -5.00 -7.37 8.14
CA SER A 194 -6.21 -7.61 7.35
C SER A 194 -6.34 -6.68 6.13
N ASP A 195 -5.57 -5.62 6.06
CA ASP A 195 -5.74 -4.56 5.06
C ASP A 195 -7.19 -4.02 5.06
N PHE A 196 -7.76 -3.87 6.26
CA PHE A 196 -9.12 -3.40 6.48
C PHE A 196 -9.27 -1.94 6.05
N HIS A 197 -10.29 -1.65 5.23
CA HIS A 197 -10.58 -0.32 4.70
C HIS A 197 -12.04 0.11 4.93
N GLY A 198 -12.70 -0.44 5.94
CA GLY A 198 -14.10 -0.13 6.25
C GLY A 198 -15.02 -0.40 5.06
N ALA A 199 -15.89 0.56 4.76
CA ALA A 199 -16.87 0.45 3.67
C ALA A 199 -16.24 0.33 2.26
N ASN A 200 -14.94 0.63 2.09
CA ASN A 200 -14.25 0.45 0.81
C ASN A 200 -13.88 -1.02 0.53
N LYS A 201 -13.82 -1.85 1.57
CA LYS A 201 -13.60 -3.30 1.49
C LYS A 201 -14.56 -4.01 2.45
N PRO A 202 -15.87 -4.05 2.17
CA PRO A 202 -16.89 -4.49 3.12
C PRO A 202 -16.77 -5.96 3.52
N ARG A 203 -16.09 -6.80 2.72
CA ARG A 203 -15.87 -8.22 3.01
C ARG A 203 -14.63 -8.50 3.86
N ILE A 204 -13.82 -7.48 4.17
CA ILE A 204 -12.62 -7.63 5.01
C ILE A 204 -12.94 -7.20 6.43
N GLU A 205 -12.82 -8.12 7.38
CA GLU A 205 -13.00 -7.83 8.80
C GLU A 205 -11.68 -7.37 9.44
N LEU A 206 -11.78 -6.37 10.33
CA LEU A 206 -10.61 -5.87 11.05
C LEU A 206 -9.97 -6.98 11.89
N GLY A 207 -8.69 -7.26 11.63
CA GLY A 207 -7.91 -8.28 12.34
C GLY A 207 -8.23 -9.74 11.97
N ARG A 208 -9.32 -9.99 11.23
CA ARG A 208 -9.75 -11.35 10.85
C ARG A 208 -9.64 -11.64 9.35
N GLY A 209 -9.55 -10.58 8.52
CA GLY A 209 -9.41 -10.71 7.07
C GLY A 209 -10.69 -11.10 6.36
N PHE A 210 -10.56 -11.88 5.28
CA PHE A 210 -11.67 -12.36 4.47
C PHE A 210 -12.21 -13.68 5.08
N GLU A 211 -13.45 -13.63 5.58
CA GLU A 211 -14.11 -14.81 6.19
C GLU A 211 -13.26 -15.48 7.30
N GLY A 212 -12.48 -14.69 8.05
CA GLY A 212 -11.64 -15.21 9.14
C GLY A 212 -10.34 -15.89 8.69
N ASN A 213 -9.87 -15.63 7.47
CA ASN A 213 -8.69 -16.31 6.92
C ASN A 213 -7.34 -15.85 7.50
N ILE A 214 -7.34 -14.87 8.42
CA ILE A 214 -6.13 -14.38 9.07
C ILE A 214 -6.09 -14.79 10.52
N ASN A 215 -4.96 -15.35 10.92
CA ASN A 215 -4.57 -15.54 12.32
C ASN A 215 -3.08 -15.17 12.46
N VAL A 216 -2.81 -13.94 12.91
CA VAL A 216 -1.44 -13.44 13.11
C VAL A 216 -0.95 -13.85 14.50
N PRO A 217 0.11 -14.67 14.64
CA PRO A 217 0.64 -15.06 15.93
C PRO A 217 1.14 -13.85 16.73
N VAL A 218 0.68 -13.71 17.97
CA VAL A 218 1.06 -12.58 18.84
C VAL A 218 2.58 -12.53 19.11
N ALA A 219 3.25 -13.67 19.10
CA ALA A 219 4.71 -13.77 19.27
C ALA A 219 5.51 -12.98 18.21
N LEU A 220 4.93 -12.68 17.05
CA LEU A 220 5.58 -11.84 16.03
C LEU A 220 5.82 -10.41 16.54
N LEU A 221 4.94 -9.90 17.40
CA LEU A 221 5.14 -8.58 18.00
C LEU A 221 6.40 -8.53 18.87
N ASP A 222 6.68 -9.59 19.63
CA ASP A 222 7.88 -9.63 20.49
C ASP A 222 9.15 -9.72 19.64
N ARG A 223 9.11 -10.42 18.51
CA ARG A 223 10.22 -10.45 17.55
C ARG A 223 10.47 -9.08 16.92
N LEU A 224 9.44 -8.35 16.52
CA LEU A 224 9.59 -6.99 16.00
C LEU A 224 10.12 -6.00 17.05
N ARG A 225 9.86 -6.24 18.35
CA ARG A 225 10.42 -5.44 19.45
C ARG A 225 11.91 -5.72 19.70
N ALA A 226 12.40 -6.87 19.29
CA ALA A 226 13.81 -7.27 19.44
C ALA A 226 14.74 -6.66 18.39
N ILE A 227 14.21 -6.18 17.25
CA ILE A 227 14.93 -5.43 16.23
C ILE A 227 15.23 -4.03 16.78
#